data_39e2095de62d63c30fa608d863b587b7
#
_entry.id   39e2095de62d63c30fa608d863b587b7
#
_cell.length_a   1.000
_cell.length_b   1.000
_cell.length_c   1.000
_cell.angle_alpha   90.00
_cell.angle_beta   90.00
_cell.angle_gamma   90.00
#
_symmetry.space_group_name_H-M   'P 1'
#
loop_
_entity.id
_entity.type
_entity.pdbx_description
1 polymer ?
#
loop_
_entity_poly.entity_id
_entity_poly.type
_entity_poly.pdbx_seq_one_letter_code
_entity_poly.pdbx_strand_id
1 'polypeptide(L)'
;DIYQKIGELLWSIMSQEAEIITFVGKIYPEYQGWGTSFILKDGSLSTFDFGEEPADIELRIRDLVNVLRDSDVFKEKWTHYKITLTDAAKFNIDFAYIPEEDSWVNLYMKAVSDLKKDDLDEYNIPVKEWEQRVKWRNENK
;
A
#
# COMPACT_ATOMS: atom_id res chain seq x y z
N ASP A 1 5.19 10.80 -18.44
CA ASP A 1 5.61 10.79 -17.05
C ASP A 1 4.85 9.70 -16.30
N ILE A 2 5.57 8.91 -15.52
CA ILE A 2 4.99 7.77 -14.78
C ILE A 2 3.95 8.24 -13.77
N TYR A 3 4.24 9.31 -13.03
CA TYR A 3 3.32 9.82 -12.01
C TYR A 3 2.00 10.27 -12.64
N GLN A 4 2.07 10.95 -13.76
CA GLN A 4 0.89 11.40 -14.48
C GLN A 4 0.06 10.20 -14.98
N LYS A 5 0.72 9.19 -15.52
CA LYS A 5 0.03 7.99 -16.01
C LYS A 5 -0.68 7.25 -14.87
N ILE A 6 -0.03 7.11 -13.72
CA ILE A 6 -0.65 6.50 -12.55
C ILE A 6 -1.86 7.32 -12.10
N GLY A 7 -1.71 8.63 -12.03
CA GLY A 7 -2.80 9.52 -11.66
C GLY A 7 -4.00 9.40 -12.58
N GLU A 8 -3.77 9.33 -13.90
CA GLU A 8 -4.83 9.16 -14.88
C GLU A 8 -5.55 7.81 -14.71
N LEU A 9 -4.81 6.74 -14.44
CA LEU A 9 -5.41 5.43 -14.22
C LEU A 9 -6.26 5.42 -12.94
N LEU A 10 -5.76 6.00 -11.87
CA LEU A 10 -6.54 6.12 -10.64
C LEU A 10 -7.80 6.95 -10.83
N TRP A 11 -7.68 8.06 -11.55
CA TRP A 11 -8.83 8.91 -11.85
C TRP A 11 -9.91 8.14 -12.61
N SER A 12 -9.50 7.27 -13.54
CA SER A 12 -10.43 6.51 -14.38
C SER A 12 -11.28 5.51 -13.59
N ILE A 13 -10.81 5.08 -12.40
CA ILE A 13 -11.54 4.11 -11.56
C ILE A 13 -12.06 4.72 -10.27
N MET A 14 -11.87 6.02 -10.07
CA MET A 14 -12.30 6.70 -8.85
C MET A 14 -13.83 6.83 -8.83
N SER A 15 -14.43 6.37 -7.73
CA SER A 15 -15.88 6.52 -7.52
C SER A 15 -16.25 8.00 -7.41
N GLN A 16 -17.41 8.37 -7.94
CA GLN A 16 -17.91 9.74 -7.82
C GLN A 16 -18.20 10.13 -6.37
N GLU A 17 -18.43 9.15 -5.52
CA GLU A 17 -18.70 9.38 -4.10
C GLU A 17 -17.41 9.48 -3.27
N ALA A 18 -16.25 9.21 -3.89
CA ALA A 18 -14.97 9.21 -3.18
C ALA A 18 -14.38 10.61 -3.12
N GLU A 19 -13.84 10.93 -1.97
CA GLU A 19 -12.99 12.10 -1.79
C GLU A 19 -11.54 11.75 -2.11
N ILE A 20 -11.11 10.53 -1.75
CA ILE A 20 -9.75 10.06 -1.98
C ILE A 20 -9.80 8.62 -2.47
N ILE A 21 -9.01 8.31 -3.50
CA ILE A 21 -8.70 6.93 -3.88
C ILE A 21 -7.28 6.62 -3.40
N THR A 22 -7.10 5.44 -2.81
CA THR A 22 -5.83 5.00 -2.27
C THR A 22 -5.44 3.67 -2.92
N PHE A 23 -4.23 3.59 -3.43
CA PHE A 23 -3.64 2.36 -3.95
C PHE A 23 -2.39 2.06 -3.14
N VAL A 24 -2.37 0.93 -2.47
CA VAL A 24 -1.22 0.50 -1.67
C VAL A 24 -0.63 -0.76 -2.28
N GLY A 25 0.66 -0.95 -2.08
CA GLY A 25 1.31 -2.16 -2.56
C GLY A 25 2.58 -2.46 -1.82
N LYS A 26 3.05 -3.69 -2.01
CA LYS A 26 4.33 -4.16 -1.50
C LYS A 26 5.00 -5.02 -2.55
N ILE A 27 6.32 -4.96 -2.59
CA ILE A 27 7.15 -5.65 -3.58
C ILE A 27 8.31 -6.34 -2.86
N TYR A 28 8.31 -7.67 -2.91
CA TYR A 28 9.42 -8.51 -2.45
C TYR A 28 9.87 -9.41 -3.61
N PRO A 29 11.05 -10.04 -3.54
CA PRO A 29 11.55 -10.81 -4.67
C PRO A 29 10.60 -11.90 -5.19
N GLU A 30 9.84 -12.52 -4.29
CA GLU A 30 8.95 -13.64 -4.66
C GLU A 30 7.48 -13.35 -4.46
N TYR A 31 7.13 -12.09 -4.10
CA TYR A 31 5.76 -11.78 -3.75
C TYR A 31 5.47 -10.30 -3.97
N GLN A 32 4.33 -10.02 -4.58
CA GLN A 32 3.79 -8.66 -4.67
C GLN A 32 2.32 -8.69 -4.25
N GLY A 33 1.91 -7.66 -3.52
CA GLY A 33 0.52 -7.46 -3.15
C GLY A 33 0.11 -6.03 -3.41
N TRP A 34 -1.17 -5.79 -3.64
CA TRP A 34 -1.70 -4.45 -3.82
C TRP A 34 -3.20 -4.45 -3.52
N GLY A 35 -3.74 -3.27 -3.31
CA GLY A 35 -5.17 -3.09 -3.08
C GLY A 35 -5.59 -1.66 -3.28
N THR A 36 -6.83 -1.49 -3.70
CA THR A 36 -7.46 -0.18 -3.90
C THR A 36 -8.56 0.03 -2.88
N SER A 37 -8.61 1.21 -2.29
CA SER A 37 -9.68 1.59 -1.37
C SER A 37 -10.06 3.05 -1.57
N PHE A 38 -11.16 3.45 -0.97
CA PHE A 38 -11.68 4.81 -1.07
C PHE A 38 -11.97 5.38 0.31
N ILE A 39 -11.75 6.67 0.46
CA ILE A 39 -12.36 7.45 1.54
C ILE A 39 -13.48 8.24 0.88
N LEU A 40 -14.71 7.99 1.31
CA LEU A 40 -15.88 8.66 0.75
C LEU A 40 -16.03 10.06 1.32
N LYS A 41 -16.88 10.87 0.68
CA LYS A 41 -17.09 12.26 1.09
C LYS A 41 -17.64 12.40 2.51
N ASP A 42 -18.29 11.35 3.02
CA ASP A 42 -18.76 11.31 4.40
C ASP A 42 -17.68 10.83 5.38
N GLY A 43 -16.46 10.56 4.91
CA GLY A 43 -15.34 10.10 5.71
C GLY A 43 -15.26 8.61 5.92
N SER A 44 -16.23 7.84 5.44
CA SER A 44 -16.22 6.39 5.60
C SER A 44 -15.26 5.73 4.62
N LEU A 45 -14.78 4.54 4.98
CA LEU A 45 -13.93 3.72 4.12
C LEU A 45 -14.79 2.83 3.24
N SER A 46 -14.34 2.63 2.00
CA SER A 46 -15.03 1.76 1.05
C SER A 46 -14.02 1.08 0.14
N THR A 47 -14.44 -0.03 -0.46
CA THR A 47 -13.65 -0.76 -1.46
C THR A 47 -14.58 -1.13 -2.61
N PHE A 48 -14.00 -1.67 -3.70
CA PHE A 48 -14.81 -2.28 -4.75
C PHE A 48 -15.55 -3.48 -4.19
N ASP A 49 -16.74 -3.76 -4.72
CA ASP A 49 -17.45 -4.99 -4.38
C ASP A 49 -16.65 -6.20 -4.83
N PHE A 50 -16.79 -7.30 -4.10
CA PHE A 50 -16.07 -8.53 -4.41
C PHE A 50 -16.29 -8.96 -5.86
N GLY A 51 -15.20 -9.19 -6.57
CA GLY A 51 -15.26 -9.59 -7.98
C GLY A 51 -15.42 -8.44 -8.96
N GLU A 52 -15.58 -7.21 -8.48
CA GLU A 52 -15.76 -6.04 -9.34
C GLU A 52 -14.53 -5.13 -9.38
N GLU A 53 -13.42 -5.57 -8.79
CA GLU A 53 -12.18 -4.82 -8.84
C GLU A 53 -11.73 -4.67 -10.30
N PRO A 54 -11.29 -3.47 -10.72
CA PRO A 54 -10.79 -3.26 -12.08
C PRO A 54 -9.37 -3.82 -12.21
N ALA A 55 -9.26 -5.13 -12.25
CA ALA A 55 -7.97 -5.84 -12.19
C ALA A 55 -7.01 -5.43 -13.28
N ASP A 56 -7.50 -5.15 -14.48
CA ASP A 56 -6.66 -4.70 -15.59
C ASP A 56 -6.01 -3.35 -15.30
N ILE A 57 -6.76 -2.41 -14.72
CA ILE A 57 -6.24 -1.10 -14.35
C ILE A 57 -5.25 -1.22 -13.19
N GLU A 58 -5.60 -2.03 -12.17
CA GLU A 58 -4.71 -2.26 -11.03
C GLU A 58 -3.37 -2.85 -11.46
N LEU A 59 -3.39 -3.82 -12.39
CA LEU A 59 -2.17 -4.41 -12.92
C LEU A 59 -1.32 -3.39 -13.67
N ARG A 60 -1.95 -2.49 -14.41
CA ARG A 60 -1.22 -1.43 -15.13
C ARG A 60 -0.57 -0.45 -14.17
N ILE A 61 -1.25 -0.11 -13.08
CA ILE A 61 -0.67 0.74 -12.03
C ILE A 61 0.53 0.03 -11.41
N ARG A 62 0.36 -1.26 -11.05
CA ARG A 62 1.46 -2.05 -10.49
C ARG A 62 2.67 -2.08 -11.42
N ASP A 63 2.45 -2.28 -12.71
CA ASP A 63 3.54 -2.32 -13.68
C ASP A 63 4.29 -0.99 -13.75
N LEU A 64 3.57 0.12 -13.72
CA LEU A 64 4.19 1.45 -13.70
C LEU A 64 4.99 1.68 -12.42
N VAL A 65 4.48 1.21 -11.28
CA VAL A 65 5.19 1.30 -10.00
C VAL A 65 6.47 0.48 -10.04
N ASN A 66 6.43 -0.71 -10.67
CA ASN A 66 7.64 -1.53 -10.84
C ASN A 66 8.69 -0.81 -11.68
N VAL A 67 8.28 -0.15 -12.75
CA VAL A 67 9.20 0.66 -13.58
C VAL A 67 9.81 1.77 -12.74
N LEU A 68 9.00 2.45 -11.94
CA LEU A 68 9.48 3.52 -11.07
C LEU A 68 10.51 2.99 -10.06
N ARG A 69 10.22 1.85 -9.44
CA ARG A 69 11.11 1.23 -8.44
C ARG A 69 12.46 0.86 -9.04
N ASP A 70 12.47 0.39 -10.27
CA ASP A 70 13.70 -0.02 -10.96
C ASP A 70 14.50 1.15 -11.53
N SER A 71 13.99 2.38 -11.44
CA SER A 71 14.69 3.56 -11.93
C SER A 71 15.86 3.93 -11.02
N ASP A 72 16.84 4.65 -11.59
CA ASP A 72 18.05 5.05 -10.86
C ASP A 72 17.81 6.19 -9.86
N VAL A 73 16.59 6.69 -9.78
CA VAL A 73 16.23 7.78 -8.86
C VAL A 73 16.37 7.35 -7.40
N PHE A 74 16.15 6.07 -7.12
CA PHE A 74 16.17 5.55 -5.76
C PHE A 74 17.49 4.82 -5.48
N LYS A 75 18.24 5.29 -4.48
CA LYS A 75 19.47 4.63 -4.04
C LYS A 75 19.17 3.30 -3.35
N GLU A 76 18.13 3.28 -2.52
CA GLU A 76 17.69 2.07 -1.85
C GLU A 76 16.31 1.68 -2.39
N LYS A 77 16.10 0.38 -2.54
CA LYS A 77 14.83 -0.13 -3.06
C LYS A 77 13.82 -0.21 -1.91
N TRP A 78 12.82 0.66 -1.96
CA TRP A 78 11.70 0.58 -1.04
C TRP A 78 10.88 -0.69 -1.32
N THR A 79 10.14 -1.15 -0.31
CA THR A 79 9.32 -2.36 -0.41
C THR A 79 7.83 -2.05 -0.46
N HIS A 80 7.43 -0.93 0.12
CA HIS A 80 6.01 -0.57 0.23
C HIS A 80 5.78 0.80 -0.36
N TYR A 81 4.57 1.01 -0.87
CA TYR A 81 4.16 2.30 -1.39
C TYR A 81 2.69 2.55 -1.12
N LYS A 82 2.33 3.82 -1.01
CA LYS A 82 0.95 4.27 -0.86
C LYS A 82 0.74 5.46 -1.78
N ILE A 83 -0.19 5.32 -2.71
CA ILE A 83 -0.54 6.36 -3.66
C ILE A 83 -1.93 6.87 -3.32
N THR A 84 -2.08 8.18 -3.23
CA THR A 84 -3.40 8.79 -3.02
C THR A 84 -3.67 9.81 -4.11
N LEU A 85 -4.92 9.89 -4.52
CA LEU A 85 -5.40 10.92 -5.43
C LEU A 85 -6.72 11.43 -4.89
N THR A 86 -6.80 12.76 -4.71
CA THR A 86 -8.02 13.38 -4.21
C THR A 86 -8.96 13.75 -5.36
N ASP A 87 -10.22 14.03 -5.03
CA ASP A 87 -11.20 14.50 -6.00
C ASP A 87 -10.86 15.89 -6.57
N ALA A 88 -9.91 16.60 -5.92
CA ALA A 88 -9.34 17.85 -6.42
C ALA A 88 -8.07 17.62 -7.25
N ALA A 89 -7.83 16.36 -7.67
CA ALA A 89 -6.68 15.94 -8.48
C ALA A 89 -5.32 16.16 -7.81
N LYS A 90 -5.27 16.13 -6.47
CA LYS A 90 -3.99 16.15 -5.75
C LYS A 90 -3.43 14.73 -5.66
N PHE A 91 -2.25 14.55 -6.21
CA PHE A 91 -1.55 13.27 -6.24
C PHE A 91 -0.45 13.26 -5.19
N ASN A 92 -0.34 12.15 -4.43
CA ASN A 92 0.75 11.94 -3.49
C ASN A 92 1.19 10.49 -3.53
N ILE A 93 2.48 10.25 -3.36
CA ILE A 93 3.01 8.90 -3.22
C ILE A 93 4.02 8.87 -2.08
N ASP A 94 3.84 7.92 -1.17
CA ASP A 94 4.73 7.67 -0.05
C ASP A 94 5.37 6.31 -0.22
N PHE A 95 6.60 6.17 0.26
CA PHE A 95 7.37 4.92 0.19
C PHE A 95 7.82 4.52 1.59
N ALA A 96 7.97 3.21 1.79
CA ALA A 96 8.50 2.67 3.03
C ALA A 96 9.38 1.47 2.73
N TYR A 97 10.38 1.26 3.58
CA TYR A 97 11.19 0.04 3.56
C TYR A 97 10.85 -0.79 4.78
N ILE A 98 10.34 -1.99 4.55
CA ILE A 98 9.94 -2.90 5.62
C ILE A 98 10.57 -4.25 5.32
N PRO A 99 11.47 -4.76 6.18
CA PRO A 99 12.05 -6.08 5.98
C PRO A 99 10.96 -7.15 5.88
N GLU A 100 11.14 -8.12 5.00
CA GLU A 100 10.16 -9.18 4.80
C GLU A 100 9.84 -9.91 6.10
N GLU A 101 10.85 -10.09 6.96
CA GLU A 101 10.71 -10.73 8.27
C GLU A 101 9.76 -9.97 9.21
N ASP A 102 9.50 -8.70 8.92
CA ASP A 102 8.65 -7.83 9.75
C ASP A 102 7.41 -7.37 8.99
N SER A 103 7.09 -8.02 7.88
CA SER A 103 5.91 -7.68 7.08
C SER A 103 4.72 -8.58 7.45
N TRP A 104 3.54 -8.15 7.05
CA TRP A 104 2.31 -8.93 7.25
C TRP A 104 1.38 -8.73 6.05
N VAL A 105 0.62 -9.77 5.69
CA VAL A 105 -0.10 -9.82 4.42
C VAL A 105 -1.03 -8.63 4.19
N ASN A 106 -1.75 -8.19 5.19
CA ASN A 106 -2.69 -7.07 5.05
C ASN A 106 -2.24 -5.79 5.77
N LEU A 107 -0.95 -5.69 6.06
CA LEU A 107 -0.37 -4.50 6.68
C LEU A 107 0.52 -3.79 5.66
N TYR A 108 0.22 -2.53 5.39
CA TYR A 108 0.96 -1.71 4.43
C TYR A 108 1.54 -0.49 5.13
N MET A 109 2.72 -0.08 4.69
CA MET A 109 3.44 1.13 5.15
C MET A 109 3.92 1.07 6.60
N LYS A 110 3.70 -0.05 7.29
CA LYS A 110 4.16 -0.28 8.66
C LYS A 110 4.69 -1.69 8.79
N ALA A 111 5.66 -1.87 9.67
CA ALA A 111 6.14 -3.19 10.07
C ALA A 111 5.27 -3.69 11.23
N VAL A 112 5.22 -5.02 11.39
CA VAL A 112 4.51 -5.63 12.53
C VAL A 112 5.05 -5.05 13.85
N SER A 113 6.37 -4.90 13.96
CA SER A 113 7.01 -4.39 15.18
C SER A 113 6.70 -2.91 15.45
N ASP A 114 6.17 -2.17 14.48
CA ASP A 114 5.74 -0.77 14.68
C ASP A 114 4.39 -0.67 15.37
N LEU A 115 3.63 -1.77 15.42
CA LEU A 115 2.28 -1.77 15.97
C LEU A 115 2.30 -1.84 17.50
N LYS A 116 1.24 -1.31 18.10
CA LYS A 116 0.98 -1.51 19.51
C LYS A 116 0.14 -2.78 19.67
N LYS A 117 0.17 -3.37 20.87
CA LYS A 117 -0.57 -4.59 21.12
C LYS A 117 -2.06 -4.46 20.79
N ASP A 118 -2.64 -3.30 21.05
CA ASP A 118 -4.06 -3.03 20.80
C ASP A 118 -4.41 -2.98 19.30
N ASP A 119 -3.40 -2.84 18.42
CA ASP A 119 -3.63 -2.74 16.98
C ASP A 119 -3.68 -4.12 16.30
N LEU A 120 -3.29 -5.19 16.99
CA LEU A 120 -3.05 -6.49 16.36
C LEU A 120 -4.32 -7.15 15.82
N ASP A 121 -5.44 -6.99 16.50
CA ASP A 121 -6.69 -7.63 16.10
C ASP A 121 -7.19 -7.14 14.76
N GLU A 122 -6.97 -5.88 14.46
CA GLU A 122 -7.36 -5.27 13.17
C GLU A 122 -6.73 -6.02 11.98
N TYR A 123 -5.51 -6.51 12.17
CA TYR A 123 -4.75 -7.18 11.11
C TYR A 123 -4.67 -8.70 11.28
N ASN A 124 -5.38 -9.23 12.28
CA ASN A 124 -5.36 -10.68 12.59
C ASN A 124 -3.94 -11.18 12.89
N ILE A 125 -3.16 -10.39 13.62
CA ILE A 125 -1.79 -10.76 13.98
C ILE A 125 -1.79 -11.39 15.37
N PRO A 126 -1.33 -12.67 15.51
CA PRO A 126 -1.19 -13.29 16.83
C PRO A 126 -0.18 -12.54 17.69
N VAL A 127 -0.49 -12.41 18.99
CA VAL A 127 0.40 -11.71 19.93
C VAL A 127 1.82 -12.30 19.91
N LYS A 128 1.93 -13.62 19.84
CA LYS A 128 3.24 -14.29 19.79
C LYS A 128 4.06 -13.88 18.58
N GLU A 129 3.41 -13.73 17.41
CA GLU A 129 4.08 -13.25 16.21
C GLU A 129 4.61 -11.83 16.40
N TRP A 130 3.78 -10.97 16.95
CA TRP A 130 4.17 -9.59 17.22
C TRP A 130 5.36 -9.52 18.19
N GLU A 131 5.32 -10.29 19.27
CA GLU A 131 6.40 -10.34 20.25
C GLU A 131 7.71 -10.80 19.58
N GLN A 132 7.65 -11.82 18.71
CA GLN A 132 8.81 -12.31 17.99
C GLN A 132 9.39 -11.25 17.04
N ARG A 133 8.52 -10.49 16.35
CA ARG A 133 8.96 -9.45 15.43
C ARG A 133 9.60 -8.28 16.18
N VAL A 134 9.04 -7.90 17.32
CA VAL A 134 9.62 -6.86 18.17
C VAL A 134 11.01 -7.31 18.65
N LYS A 135 11.14 -8.55 19.08
CA LYS A 135 12.43 -9.10 19.50
C LYS A 135 13.44 -9.11 18.35
N TRP A 136 13.00 -9.60 17.19
CA TRP A 136 13.86 -9.64 15.99
C TRP A 136 14.38 -8.24 15.64
N ARG A 137 13.50 -7.26 15.64
CA ARG A 137 13.88 -5.88 15.33
C ARG A 137 14.91 -5.34 16.31
N ASN A 138 14.72 -5.60 17.61
CA ASN A 138 15.66 -5.13 18.63
C ASN A 138 17.03 -5.79 18.49
N GLU A 139 17.09 -7.03 18.02
CA GLU A 139 18.33 -7.76 17.80
C GLU A 139 19.03 -7.36 16.49
N ASN A 140 18.31 -6.77 15.54
CA ASN A 140 18.79 -6.45 14.20
C ASN A 140 18.81 -4.96 13.88
N LYS A 141 18.91 -4.14 14.90
CA LYS A 141 19.07 -2.70 14.73
C LYS A 141 20.44 -2.33 14.17
#